data_2f01ea91eb5091585201f8aeb7853b98
#
_entry.id   2f01ea91eb5091585201f8aeb7853b98
#
_cell.length_a   1.000
_cell.length_b   1.000
_cell.length_c   1.000
_cell.angle_alpha   90.00
_cell.angle_beta   90.00
_cell.angle_gamma   90.00
#
_symmetry.space_group_name_H-M   'P 1'
#
loop_
_entity.id
_entity.type
_entity.pdbx_description
1 polymer ?
#
loop_
_entity_poly.entity_id
_entity_poly.type
_entity_poly.pdbx_seq_one_letter_code
_entity_poly.pdbx_strand_id
1 'polypeptide(L)'
;MFLDTLKSIFDIDNVGNRWGVRCLYLFTMVLNAAVHFNPWADTDFTPLQSWAIEVYNMTEYDADQYNALMTAIPISYGNVVYIISLCVGYLILLAAAYIYAAMYVRNFRKEKIASIKDDDQEVINYAIAHLPDKPIKVSKLVLRLFIIMLFSTVISVPFVLITFYFMFIAIIGLPFVFTTPVAYLSGDTGFFKSLPYSVKLAAKYYFVNMRGIGMILLAILISDFTIPLLANFSMTAFYIVDAAVTTWIWLAFARFAGLSYCTMKDFPIKGNKRPFAI
;
A
#
# COMPACT_ATOMS: atom_id res chain seq x y z
N MET A 1 15.53 7.44 18.27
CA MET A 1 15.88 6.96 16.93
C MET A 1 14.89 5.91 16.37
N PHE A 2 14.63 4.76 17.02
CA PHE A 2 13.61 3.80 16.58
C PHE A 2 12.22 4.41 16.65
N LEU A 3 11.86 5.00 17.79
CA LEU A 3 10.58 5.68 18.02
C LEU A 3 10.38 6.88 17.07
N ASP A 4 11.44 7.64 16.77
CA ASP A 4 11.33 8.79 15.86
C ASP A 4 11.03 8.33 14.42
N THR A 5 11.67 7.24 13.99
CA THR A 5 11.38 6.64 12.67
C THR A 5 9.95 6.10 12.61
N LEU A 6 9.51 5.43 13.67
CA LEU A 6 8.15 4.90 13.78
C LEU A 6 7.14 6.05 13.76
N LYS A 7 7.37 7.10 14.56
CA LYS A 7 6.55 8.31 14.55
C LYS A 7 6.50 8.96 13.15
N SER A 8 7.63 9.08 12.46
CA SER A 8 7.67 9.69 11.13
C SER A 8 6.91 8.91 10.07
N ILE A 9 6.82 7.58 10.19
CA ILE A 9 6.08 6.70 9.27
C ILE A 9 4.57 6.76 9.55
N PHE A 10 4.19 6.65 10.82
CA PHE A 10 2.81 6.46 11.24
C PHE A 10 2.04 7.74 11.55
N ASP A 11 2.69 8.90 11.57
CA ASP A 11 2.05 10.22 11.74
C ASP A 11 1.46 10.69 10.40
N ILE A 12 0.36 10.07 9.96
CA ILE A 12 -0.29 10.37 8.68
C ILE A 12 -0.83 11.81 8.61
N ASP A 13 -1.09 12.44 9.75
CA ASP A 13 -1.61 13.81 9.84
C ASP A 13 -0.53 14.89 9.63
N ASN A 14 0.75 14.53 9.70
CA ASN A 14 1.85 15.46 9.51
C ASN A 14 2.09 15.75 8.02
N VAL A 15 1.12 16.43 7.44
CA VAL A 15 1.10 16.89 6.04
C VAL A 15 0.41 18.26 6.03
N GLY A 16 0.83 19.17 5.18
CA GLY A 16 0.28 20.55 5.12
C GLY A 16 -1.24 20.63 4.93
N ASN A 17 -1.87 19.59 4.38
CA ASN A 17 -3.34 19.50 4.27
C ASN A 17 -3.91 18.44 5.24
N ARG A 18 -3.88 18.71 6.54
CA ARG A 18 -4.39 17.80 7.58
C ARG A 18 -5.87 17.43 7.38
N TRP A 19 -6.71 18.40 7.04
CA TRP A 19 -8.13 18.15 6.80
C TRP A 19 -8.37 17.19 5.64
N GLY A 20 -7.68 17.39 4.53
CA GLY A 20 -7.79 16.49 3.38
C GLY A 20 -7.38 15.04 3.71
N VAL A 21 -6.34 14.86 4.52
CA VAL A 21 -5.91 13.54 4.98
C VAL A 21 -6.94 12.89 5.90
N ARG A 22 -7.48 13.64 6.86
CA ARG A 22 -8.53 13.12 7.78
C ARG A 22 -9.79 12.73 7.03
N CYS A 23 -10.24 13.55 6.08
CA CYS A 23 -11.37 13.22 5.22
C CYS A 23 -11.09 11.98 4.38
N LEU A 24 -9.90 11.86 3.78
CA LEU A 24 -9.49 10.69 3.02
C LEU A 24 -9.49 9.43 3.90
N TYR A 25 -8.91 9.52 5.09
CA TYR A 25 -8.88 8.42 6.06
C TYR A 25 -10.29 7.98 6.45
N LEU A 26 -11.14 8.90 6.91
CA LEU A 26 -12.49 8.58 7.36
C LEU A 26 -13.34 8.00 6.22
N PHE A 27 -13.27 8.61 5.04
CA PHE A 27 -14.02 8.13 3.88
C PHE A 27 -13.57 6.72 3.48
N THR A 28 -12.27 6.47 3.42
CA THR A 28 -11.73 5.15 3.07
C THR A 28 -12.07 4.11 4.14
N MET A 29 -11.95 4.46 5.41
CA MET A 29 -12.31 3.59 6.53
C MET A 29 -13.80 3.16 6.47
N VAL A 30 -14.70 4.13 6.24
CA VAL A 30 -16.15 3.83 6.13
C VAL A 30 -16.43 2.93 4.94
N LEU A 31 -15.83 3.20 3.77
CA LEU A 31 -16.02 2.34 2.60
C LEU A 31 -15.43 0.95 2.81
N ASN A 32 -14.28 0.84 3.46
CA ASN A 32 -13.68 -0.46 3.76
C ASN A 32 -14.51 -1.24 4.79
N ALA A 33 -15.03 -0.58 5.83
CA ALA A 33 -15.95 -1.19 6.76
C ALA A 33 -17.24 -1.67 6.08
N ALA A 34 -17.80 -0.88 5.15
CA ALA A 34 -19.03 -1.23 4.43
C ALA A 34 -18.93 -2.53 3.64
N VAL A 35 -17.72 -2.92 3.20
CA VAL A 35 -17.47 -4.22 2.55
C VAL A 35 -17.87 -5.38 3.44
N HIS A 36 -17.58 -5.29 4.74
CA HIS A 36 -17.88 -6.35 5.72
C HIS A 36 -19.35 -6.37 6.15
N PHE A 37 -20.07 -5.26 5.97
CA PHE A 37 -21.51 -5.16 6.28
C PHE A 37 -22.41 -5.35 5.07
N ASN A 38 -21.89 -5.90 3.96
CA ASN A 38 -22.68 -6.19 2.77
C ASN A 38 -23.69 -7.32 3.07
N PRO A 39 -25.03 -7.06 3.03
CA PRO A 39 -26.04 -8.03 3.41
C PRO A 39 -26.18 -9.19 2.42
N TRP A 40 -25.61 -9.08 1.23
CA TRP A 40 -25.64 -10.14 0.21
C TRP A 40 -24.36 -10.99 0.22
N ALA A 41 -23.40 -10.65 1.06
CA ALA A 41 -22.14 -11.38 1.19
C ALA A 41 -22.29 -12.52 2.20
N ASP A 42 -21.79 -13.69 1.82
CA ASP A 42 -21.68 -14.85 2.70
C ASP A 42 -20.21 -15.12 3.00
N THR A 43 -19.86 -15.09 4.27
CA THR A 43 -18.50 -15.33 4.77
C THR A 43 -18.25 -16.78 5.16
N ASP A 44 -19.25 -17.66 5.04
CA ASP A 44 -19.09 -19.08 5.34
C ASP A 44 -18.47 -19.82 4.16
N PHE A 45 -17.18 -20.10 4.28
CA PHE A 45 -16.41 -20.91 3.33
C PHE A 45 -16.21 -22.36 3.82
N THR A 46 -16.88 -22.78 4.88
CA THR A 46 -16.76 -24.16 5.41
C THR A 46 -17.04 -25.23 4.36
N PRO A 47 -18.09 -25.10 3.51
CA PRO A 47 -18.33 -26.08 2.45
C PRO A 47 -17.17 -26.19 1.45
N LEU A 48 -16.58 -25.05 1.08
CA LEU A 48 -15.43 -25.01 0.17
C LEU A 48 -14.17 -25.58 0.81
N GLN A 49 -13.94 -25.33 2.08
CA GLN A 49 -12.82 -25.90 2.83
C GLN A 49 -12.96 -27.44 2.93
N SER A 50 -14.15 -27.94 3.25
CA SER A 50 -14.43 -29.39 3.31
C SER A 50 -14.20 -30.05 1.96
N TRP A 51 -14.69 -29.45 0.89
CA TRP A 51 -14.44 -29.90 -0.48
C TRP A 51 -12.94 -29.93 -0.83
N ALA A 52 -12.19 -28.86 -0.49
CA ALA A 52 -10.76 -28.80 -0.73
C ALA A 52 -9.98 -29.91 0.02
N ILE A 53 -10.38 -30.20 1.25
CA ILE A 53 -9.82 -31.29 2.06
C ILE A 53 -10.13 -32.65 1.40
N GLU A 54 -11.34 -32.85 0.91
CA GLU A 54 -11.73 -34.10 0.21
C GLU A 54 -10.91 -34.30 -1.05
N VAL A 55 -10.76 -33.27 -1.89
CA VAL A 55 -9.88 -33.30 -3.08
C VAL A 55 -8.42 -33.58 -2.70
N TYR A 56 -7.91 -32.94 -1.63
CA TYR A 56 -6.53 -33.14 -1.18
C TYR A 56 -6.28 -34.57 -0.66
N ASN A 57 -7.26 -35.16 0.01
CA ASN A 57 -7.15 -36.51 0.60
C ASN A 57 -7.40 -37.63 -0.39
N MET A 58 -7.69 -37.35 -1.66
CA MET A 58 -7.78 -38.40 -2.70
C MET A 58 -6.42 -39.06 -2.88
N THR A 59 -6.31 -40.29 -2.41
CA THR A 59 -5.06 -41.11 -2.46
C THR A 59 -4.89 -41.83 -3.78
N GLU A 60 -5.98 -42.12 -4.47
CA GLU A 60 -5.99 -42.75 -5.79
C GLU A 60 -6.71 -41.84 -6.78
N TYR A 61 -6.09 -41.59 -7.94
CA TYR A 61 -6.69 -40.78 -8.98
C TYR A 61 -7.79 -41.58 -9.68
N ASP A 62 -9.04 -41.32 -9.30
CA ASP A 62 -10.23 -41.75 -10.04
C ASP A 62 -10.73 -40.55 -10.87
N ALA A 63 -10.65 -40.66 -12.18
CA ALA A 63 -11.03 -39.59 -13.10
C ALA A 63 -12.51 -39.21 -12.98
N ASP A 64 -13.38 -40.19 -12.73
CA ASP A 64 -14.82 -39.92 -12.63
C ASP A 64 -15.18 -39.24 -11.32
N GLN A 65 -14.57 -39.64 -10.19
CA GLN A 65 -14.72 -39.04 -8.91
C GLN A 65 -14.12 -37.61 -8.92
N TYR A 66 -12.94 -37.41 -9.51
CA TYR A 66 -12.31 -36.12 -9.65
C TYR A 66 -13.17 -35.15 -10.47
N ASN A 67 -13.70 -35.61 -11.62
CA ASN A 67 -14.59 -34.79 -12.44
C ASN A 67 -15.89 -34.44 -11.73
N ALA A 68 -16.47 -35.37 -10.97
CA ALA A 68 -17.66 -35.14 -10.15
C ALA A 68 -17.40 -34.03 -9.09
N LEU A 69 -16.27 -34.10 -8.37
CA LEU A 69 -15.87 -33.10 -7.39
C LEU A 69 -15.61 -31.75 -8.05
N MET A 70 -14.95 -31.70 -9.20
CA MET A 70 -14.66 -30.46 -9.90
C MET A 70 -15.91 -29.79 -10.49
N THR A 71 -16.94 -30.54 -10.84
CA THR A 71 -18.21 -29.98 -11.30
C THR A 71 -19.10 -29.49 -10.15
N ALA A 72 -18.86 -29.95 -8.92
CA ALA A 72 -19.66 -29.65 -7.73
C ALA A 72 -18.95 -28.72 -6.73
N ILE A 73 -18.12 -27.79 -7.23
CA ILE A 73 -17.43 -26.82 -6.35
C ILE A 73 -18.48 -26.02 -5.56
N PRO A 74 -18.49 -26.11 -4.21
CA PRO A 74 -19.55 -25.52 -3.39
C PRO A 74 -19.28 -24.04 -3.10
N ILE A 75 -19.36 -23.21 -4.14
CA ILE A 75 -19.28 -21.75 -4.01
C ILE A 75 -20.69 -21.17 -4.11
N SER A 76 -21.16 -20.54 -3.03
CA SER A 76 -22.44 -19.86 -3.03
C SER A 76 -22.36 -18.51 -3.78
N TYR A 77 -23.50 -18.00 -4.26
CA TYR A 77 -23.58 -16.64 -4.78
C TYR A 77 -23.08 -15.61 -3.77
N GLY A 78 -23.43 -15.80 -2.47
CA GLY A 78 -22.97 -14.94 -1.40
C GLY A 78 -21.44 -14.93 -1.23
N ASN A 79 -20.78 -16.08 -1.39
CA ASN A 79 -19.31 -16.15 -1.36
C ASN A 79 -18.68 -15.36 -2.51
N VAL A 80 -19.26 -15.45 -3.72
CA VAL A 80 -18.80 -14.66 -4.87
C VAL A 80 -18.96 -13.16 -4.61
N VAL A 81 -20.11 -12.74 -4.07
CA VAL A 81 -20.35 -11.35 -3.68
C VAL A 81 -19.34 -10.87 -2.63
N TYR A 82 -19.03 -11.72 -1.66
CA TYR A 82 -18.02 -11.40 -0.64
C TYR A 82 -16.63 -11.20 -1.25
N ILE A 83 -16.19 -12.11 -2.12
CA ILE A 83 -14.89 -11.98 -2.81
C ILE A 83 -14.82 -10.69 -3.64
N ILE A 84 -15.89 -10.38 -4.41
CA ILE A 84 -15.97 -9.14 -5.17
C ILE A 84 -15.89 -7.93 -4.25
N SER A 85 -16.58 -7.96 -3.11
CA SER A 85 -16.56 -6.88 -2.12
C SER A 85 -15.17 -6.66 -1.55
N LEU A 86 -14.43 -7.73 -1.24
CA LEU A 86 -13.03 -7.64 -0.79
C LEU A 86 -12.12 -7.04 -1.88
N CYS A 87 -12.30 -7.44 -3.14
CA CYS A 87 -11.55 -6.85 -4.26
C CYS A 87 -11.84 -5.34 -4.39
N VAL A 88 -13.09 -4.93 -4.25
CA VAL A 88 -13.47 -3.50 -4.26
C VAL A 88 -12.86 -2.77 -3.07
N GLY A 89 -12.90 -3.34 -1.87
CA GLY A 89 -12.24 -2.79 -0.67
C GLY A 89 -10.75 -2.58 -0.88
N TYR A 90 -10.06 -3.58 -1.43
CA TYR A 90 -8.64 -3.47 -1.79
C TYR A 90 -8.37 -2.32 -2.78
N LEU A 91 -9.20 -2.19 -3.83
CA LEU A 91 -9.06 -1.10 -4.80
C LEU A 91 -9.26 0.28 -4.17
N ILE A 92 -10.19 0.41 -3.23
CA ILE A 92 -10.44 1.64 -2.47
C ILE A 92 -9.20 2.00 -1.62
N LEU A 93 -8.63 1.04 -0.89
CA LEU A 93 -7.42 1.21 -0.10
C LEU A 93 -6.23 1.62 -0.97
N LEU A 94 -6.04 0.95 -2.09
CA LEU A 94 -4.98 1.25 -3.06
C LEU A 94 -5.12 2.66 -3.65
N ALA A 95 -6.34 3.06 -4.03
CA ALA A 95 -6.62 4.40 -4.53
C ALA A 95 -6.32 5.47 -3.47
N ALA A 96 -6.76 5.25 -2.24
CA ALA A 96 -6.51 6.15 -1.12
C ALA A 96 -5.00 6.28 -0.85
N ALA A 97 -4.25 5.17 -0.85
CA ALA A 97 -2.80 5.17 -0.68
C ALA A 97 -2.10 5.99 -1.79
N TYR A 98 -2.49 5.82 -3.03
CA TYR A 98 -1.91 6.57 -4.15
C TYR A 98 -2.26 8.06 -4.13
N ILE A 99 -3.51 8.40 -3.79
CA ILE A 99 -3.93 9.81 -3.61
C ILE A 99 -3.12 10.44 -2.48
N TYR A 100 -2.99 9.72 -1.35
CA TYR A 100 -2.21 10.19 -0.21
C TYR A 100 -0.74 10.40 -0.59
N ALA A 101 -0.10 9.43 -1.25
CA ALA A 101 1.30 9.55 -1.66
C ALA A 101 1.53 10.76 -2.58
N ALA A 102 0.64 11.00 -3.55
CA ALA A 102 0.72 12.15 -4.44
C ALA A 102 0.55 13.48 -3.69
N MET A 103 -0.41 13.54 -2.75
CA MET A 103 -0.60 14.71 -1.87
C MET A 103 0.62 14.95 -0.98
N TYR A 104 1.16 13.87 -0.39
CA TYR A 104 2.33 13.94 0.48
C TYR A 104 3.55 14.51 -0.24
N VAL A 105 3.91 13.96 -1.39
CA VAL A 105 5.07 14.43 -2.18
C VAL A 105 4.92 15.90 -2.54
N ARG A 106 3.73 16.31 -2.99
CA ARG A 106 3.46 17.71 -3.36
C ARG A 106 3.63 18.66 -2.18
N ASN A 107 3.09 18.30 -1.02
CA ASN A 107 3.14 19.14 0.18
C ASN A 107 4.56 19.15 0.76
N PHE A 108 5.22 17.99 0.84
CA PHE A 108 6.58 17.88 1.34
C PHE A 108 7.56 18.77 0.52
N ARG A 109 7.48 18.71 -0.81
CA ARG A 109 8.29 19.55 -1.68
C ARG A 109 8.04 21.05 -1.43
N LYS A 110 6.77 21.45 -1.32
CA LYS A 110 6.38 22.83 -1.04
C LYS A 110 6.93 23.33 0.30
N GLU A 111 6.78 22.52 1.35
CA GLU A 111 7.24 22.86 2.70
C GLU A 111 8.78 22.93 2.77
N LYS A 112 9.47 21.98 2.14
CA LYS A 112 10.94 22.00 2.10
C LYS A 112 11.49 23.20 1.34
N ILE A 113 10.92 23.54 0.19
CA ILE A 113 11.33 24.75 -0.55
C ILE A 113 11.14 26.00 0.32
N ALA A 114 10.01 26.10 1.02
CA ALA A 114 9.74 27.23 1.91
C ALA A 114 10.63 27.28 3.16
N SER A 115 11.22 26.16 3.57
CA SER A 115 12.11 26.06 4.73
C SER A 115 13.59 26.28 4.41
N ILE A 116 13.97 26.37 3.13
CA ILE A 116 15.35 26.64 2.73
C ILE A 116 15.66 28.11 3.06
N LYS A 117 16.66 28.33 3.92
CA LYS A 117 17.17 29.67 4.22
C LYS A 117 18.08 30.14 3.09
N ASP A 118 18.12 31.46 2.87
CA ASP A 118 18.91 32.10 1.80
C ASP A 118 20.42 31.77 1.86
N ASP A 119 20.92 31.33 3.01
CA ASP A 119 22.33 30.99 3.23
C ASP A 119 22.78 29.68 2.57
N ASP A 120 21.82 28.80 2.17
CA ASP A 120 22.11 27.49 1.57
C ASP A 120 21.92 27.52 0.03
N GLN A 121 22.61 28.39 -0.66
CA GLN A 121 22.50 28.60 -2.12
C GLN A 121 22.71 27.30 -2.94
N GLU A 122 23.57 26.41 -2.45
CA GLU A 122 23.84 25.13 -3.13
C GLU A 122 22.61 24.19 -3.09
N VAL A 123 21.87 24.18 -1.94
CA VAL A 123 20.65 23.40 -1.77
C VAL A 123 19.50 24.01 -2.58
N ILE A 124 19.42 25.34 -2.62
CA ILE A 124 18.42 26.07 -3.44
C ILE A 124 18.64 25.76 -4.93
N ASN A 125 19.88 25.87 -5.41
CA ASN A 125 20.22 25.59 -6.81
C ASN A 125 19.92 24.13 -7.18
N TYR A 126 20.21 23.19 -6.28
CA TYR A 126 19.87 21.78 -6.47
C TYR A 126 18.34 21.58 -6.53
N ALA A 127 17.58 22.16 -5.61
CA ALA A 127 16.13 22.06 -5.58
C ALA A 127 15.50 22.66 -6.84
N ILE A 128 15.94 23.84 -7.28
CA ILE A 128 15.47 24.50 -8.51
C ILE A 128 15.76 23.63 -9.74
N ALA A 129 16.95 23.01 -9.81
CA ALA A 129 17.34 22.20 -10.95
C ALA A 129 16.58 20.86 -11.05
N HIS A 130 16.11 20.29 -9.94
CA HIS A 130 15.56 18.93 -9.89
C HIS A 130 14.08 18.87 -9.54
N LEU A 131 13.49 19.94 -9.03
CA LEU A 131 12.06 20.00 -8.76
C LEU A 131 11.30 20.42 -10.03
N PRO A 132 10.12 19.84 -10.28
CA PRO A 132 9.34 20.23 -11.43
C PRO A 132 8.83 21.67 -11.27
N ASP A 133 9.08 22.51 -12.28
CA ASP A 133 8.72 23.94 -12.31
C ASP A 133 7.22 24.18 -12.06
N LYS A 134 6.38 23.23 -12.38
CA LYS A 134 4.93 23.33 -12.23
C LYS A 134 4.33 22.05 -11.67
N PRO A 135 3.40 22.17 -10.71
CA PRO A 135 2.66 21.00 -10.24
C PRO A 135 1.87 20.36 -11.40
N ILE A 136 1.79 19.03 -11.41
CA ILE A 136 1.02 18.30 -12.41
C ILE A 136 -0.44 18.79 -12.38
N LYS A 137 -1.00 19.06 -13.56
CA LYS A 137 -2.43 19.39 -13.70
C LYS A 137 -3.27 18.24 -13.14
N VAL A 138 -4.37 18.56 -12.44
CA VAL A 138 -5.25 17.58 -11.81
C VAL A 138 -5.74 16.52 -12.80
N SER A 139 -6.10 16.92 -14.01
CA SER A 139 -6.53 15.99 -15.06
C SER A 139 -5.46 14.95 -15.43
N LYS A 140 -4.18 15.37 -15.50
CA LYS A 140 -3.06 14.44 -15.73
C LYS A 140 -2.82 13.54 -14.51
N LEU A 141 -3.03 14.04 -13.31
CA LEU A 141 -2.90 13.24 -12.08
C LEU A 141 -3.98 12.14 -12.04
N VAL A 142 -5.23 12.49 -12.35
CA VAL A 142 -6.34 11.53 -12.43
C VAL A 142 -6.07 10.45 -13.47
N LEU A 143 -5.60 10.83 -14.67
CA LEU A 143 -5.24 9.85 -15.70
C LEU A 143 -4.10 8.93 -15.24
N ARG A 144 -3.06 9.48 -14.59
CA ARG A 144 -1.97 8.68 -14.04
C ARG A 144 -2.44 7.76 -12.92
N LEU A 145 -3.33 8.23 -12.05
CA LEU A 145 -3.95 7.42 -11.02
C LEU A 145 -4.71 6.24 -11.64
N PHE A 146 -5.53 6.49 -12.66
CA PHE A 146 -6.26 5.43 -13.35
C PHE A 146 -5.32 4.39 -13.98
N ILE A 147 -4.28 4.81 -14.68
CA ILE A 147 -3.30 3.90 -15.31
C ILE A 147 -2.57 3.06 -14.25
N ILE A 148 -2.08 3.68 -13.17
CA ILE A 148 -1.35 2.92 -12.14
C ILE A 148 -2.27 1.98 -11.36
N MET A 149 -3.54 2.36 -11.14
CA MET A 149 -4.55 1.51 -10.54
C MET A 149 -4.81 0.26 -11.39
N LEU A 150 -5.08 0.45 -12.68
CA LEU A 150 -5.30 -0.65 -13.61
C LEU A 150 -4.10 -1.61 -13.64
N PHE A 151 -2.89 -1.05 -13.76
CA PHE A 151 -1.67 -1.86 -13.79
C PHE A 151 -1.41 -2.58 -12.47
N SER A 152 -1.60 -1.91 -11.33
CA SER A 152 -1.45 -2.53 -10.00
C SER A 152 -2.45 -3.66 -9.79
N THR A 153 -3.69 -3.51 -10.26
CA THR A 153 -4.71 -4.57 -10.19
C THR A 153 -4.32 -5.79 -11.01
N VAL A 154 -3.85 -5.58 -12.25
CA VAL A 154 -3.40 -6.67 -13.12
C VAL A 154 -2.19 -7.41 -12.54
N ILE A 155 -1.24 -6.67 -11.94
CA ILE A 155 -0.04 -7.28 -11.34
C ILE A 155 -0.35 -7.93 -9.98
N SER A 156 -1.30 -7.41 -9.21
CA SER A 156 -1.60 -7.96 -7.88
C SER A 156 -2.04 -9.42 -7.92
N VAL A 157 -2.73 -9.85 -8.97
CA VAL A 157 -3.18 -11.23 -9.12
C VAL A 157 -1.99 -12.23 -9.17
N PRO A 158 -1.06 -12.15 -10.13
CA PRO A 158 0.10 -13.05 -10.13
C PRO A 158 1.02 -12.80 -8.92
N PHE A 159 1.09 -11.55 -8.40
CA PHE A 159 1.92 -11.25 -7.25
C PHE A 159 1.43 -11.95 -5.98
N VAL A 160 0.13 -12.03 -5.74
CA VAL A 160 -0.44 -12.78 -4.61
C VAL A 160 -0.06 -14.26 -4.71
N LEU A 161 -0.17 -14.86 -5.91
CA LEU A 161 0.22 -16.26 -6.13
C LEU A 161 1.71 -16.50 -5.91
N ILE A 162 2.56 -15.59 -6.41
CA ILE A 162 4.02 -15.66 -6.22
C ILE A 162 4.38 -15.45 -4.75
N THR A 163 3.73 -14.50 -4.07
CA THR A 163 4.00 -14.19 -2.66
C THR A 163 3.68 -15.38 -1.76
N PHE A 164 2.64 -16.13 -2.06
CA PHE A 164 2.31 -17.34 -1.30
C PHE A 164 3.45 -18.38 -1.34
N TYR A 165 4.07 -18.59 -2.51
CA TYR A 165 5.17 -19.55 -2.67
C TYR A 165 6.56 -18.96 -2.39
N PHE A 166 6.74 -17.65 -2.62
CA PHE A 166 8.04 -16.97 -2.58
C PHE A 166 8.01 -15.71 -1.72
N MET A 167 7.33 -15.75 -0.58
CA MET A 167 7.14 -14.62 0.32
C MET A 167 8.46 -13.89 0.66
N PHE A 168 9.54 -14.65 0.88
CA PHE A 168 10.85 -14.08 1.17
C PHE A 168 11.42 -13.26 0.00
N ILE A 169 11.23 -13.75 -1.24
CA ILE A 169 11.70 -13.04 -2.45
C ILE A 169 10.89 -11.74 -2.62
N ALA A 170 9.58 -11.80 -2.38
CA ALA A 170 8.73 -10.61 -2.42
C ALA A 170 9.14 -9.55 -1.39
N ILE A 171 9.40 -9.96 -0.14
CA ILE A 171 9.85 -9.06 0.94
C ILE A 171 11.21 -8.44 0.60
N ILE A 172 12.17 -9.22 0.09
CA ILE A 172 13.50 -8.74 -0.31
C ILE A 172 13.40 -7.79 -1.52
N GLY A 173 12.49 -8.05 -2.45
CA GLY A 173 12.27 -7.23 -3.65
C GLY A 173 11.53 -5.92 -3.39
N LEU A 174 10.66 -5.90 -2.40
CA LEU A 174 9.80 -4.75 -2.09
C LEU A 174 10.57 -3.43 -1.91
N PRO A 175 11.72 -3.36 -1.19
CA PRO A 175 12.50 -2.13 -1.03
C PRO A 175 12.95 -1.47 -2.33
N PHE A 176 13.02 -2.21 -3.42
CA PHE A 176 13.41 -1.68 -4.73
C PHE A 176 12.24 -1.07 -5.50
N VAL A 177 11.02 -1.57 -5.29
CA VAL A 177 9.87 -1.26 -6.16
C VAL A 177 8.79 -0.40 -5.51
N PHE A 178 8.74 -0.31 -4.17
CA PHE A 178 7.64 0.35 -3.44
C PHE A 178 7.48 1.84 -3.75
N THR A 179 8.54 2.52 -4.22
CA THR A 179 8.50 3.93 -4.62
C THR A 179 8.11 4.13 -6.10
N THR A 180 7.94 3.05 -6.86
CA THR A 180 7.60 3.13 -8.30
C THR A 180 6.30 3.89 -8.57
N PRO A 181 5.19 3.63 -7.86
CA PRO A 181 3.96 4.39 -8.03
C PRO A 181 4.15 5.88 -7.74
N VAL A 182 4.94 6.20 -6.71
CA VAL A 182 5.23 7.58 -6.31
C VAL A 182 6.00 8.31 -7.40
N ALA A 183 7.05 7.70 -7.97
CA ALA A 183 7.83 8.25 -9.07
C ALA A 183 6.98 8.55 -10.30
N TYR A 184 6.01 7.69 -10.59
CA TYR A 184 5.07 7.91 -11.67
C TYR A 184 4.05 9.01 -11.36
N LEU A 185 3.41 8.97 -10.19
CA LEU A 185 2.37 9.93 -9.79
C LEU A 185 2.92 11.34 -9.58
N SER A 186 4.17 11.48 -9.11
CA SER A 186 4.83 12.79 -8.99
C SER A 186 5.08 13.49 -10.32
N GLY A 187 5.04 12.76 -11.44
CA GLY A 187 5.28 13.29 -12.77
C GLY A 187 6.74 13.32 -13.19
N ASP A 188 7.61 12.83 -12.33
CA ASP A 188 9.06 12.85 -12.59
C ASP A 188 9.47 11.87 -13.66
N THR A 189 8.69 10.82 -13.86
CA THR A 189 8.97 9.76 -14.84
C THR A 189 7.73 9.39 -15.67
N GLY A 190 7.98 8.83 -16.85
CA GLY A 190 6.95 8.13 -17.62
C GLY A 190 6.67 6.74 -17.03
N PHE A 191 5.55 6.13 -17.40
CA PHE A 191 5.08 4.86 -16.85
C PHE A 191 6.16 3.74 -16.89
N PHE A 192 6.66 3.41 -18.08
CA PHE A 192 7.66 2.35 -18.25
C PHE A 192 9.04 2.68 -17.66
N LYS A 193 9.34 3.96 -17.47
CA LYS A 193 10.61 4.41 -16.89
C LYS A 193 10.57 4.49 -15.37
N SER A 194 9.39 4.42 -14.76
CA SER A 194 9.22 4.58 -13.30
C SER A 194 9.83 3.42 -12.52
N LEU A 195 9.69 2.18 -13.00
CA LEU A 195 10.25 1.00 -12.36
C LEU A 195 11.79 1.00 -12.36
N PRO A 196 12.49 1.03 -13.53
CA PRO A 196 13.95 1.04 -13.52
C PRO A 196 14.54 2.26 -12.80
N TYR A 197 13.85 3.40 -12.86
CA TYR A 197 14.25 4.59 -12.12
C TYR A 197 14.16 4.38 -10.61
N SER A 198 13.05 3.83 -10.12
CA SER A 198 12.84 3.51 -8.71
C SER A 198 13.86 2.51 -8.18
N VAL A 199 14.11 1.43 -8.92
CA VAL A 199 15.11 0.42 -8.57
C VAL A 199 16.51 1.05 -8.45
N LYS A 200 16.93 1.85 -9.44
CA LYS A 200 18.23 2.53 -9.41
C LYS A 200 18.36 3.48 -8.23
N LEU A 201 17.30 4.20 -7.89
CA LEU A 201 17.26 5.14 -6.77
C LEU A 201 17.32 4.39 -5.44
N ALA A 202 16.49 3.36 -5.29
CA ALA A 202 16.36 2.59 -4.05
C ALA A 202 17.56 1.72 -3.73
N ALA A 203 18.33 1.27 -4.75
CA ALA A 203 19.50 0.42 -4.55
C ALA A 203 20.54 1.03 -3.59
N LYS A 204 20.71 2.36 -3.62
CA LYS A 204 21.63 3.08 -2.73
C LYS A 204 21.14 3.16 -1.27
N TYR A 205 19.84 2.99 -1.04
CA TYR A 205 19.17 3.18 0.24
C TYR A 205 18.44 1.91 0.71
N TYR A 206 18.83 0.76 0.15
CA TYR A 206 18.15 -0.51 0.37
C TYR A 206 17.88 -0.83 1.84
N PHE A 207 18.91 -0.79 2.69
CA PHE A 207 18.77 -1.13 4.11
C PHE A 207 17.88 -0.15 4.89
N VAL A 208 17.88 1.12 4.48
CA VAL A 208 17.00 2.14 5.08
C VAL A 208 15.55 1.87 4.71
N ASN A 209 15.30 1.58 3.44
CA ASN A 209 13.98 1.22 2.93
C ASN A 209 13.49 -0.09 3.56
N MET A 210 14.36 -1.10 3.63
CA MET A 210 14.05 -2.40 4.24
C MET A 210 13.66 -2.25 5.71
N ARG A 211 14.34 -1.39 6.45
CA ARG A 211 14.00 -1.10 7.85
C ARG A 211 12.62 -0.48 7.98
N GLY A 212 12.27 0.50 7.14
CA GLY A 212 10.95 1.14 7.18
C GLY A 212 9.83 0.17 6.78
N ILE A 213 10.05 -0.64 5.73
CA ILE A 213 9.14 -1.71 5.33
C ILE A 213 8.98 -2.73 6.45
N GLY A 214 10.07 -3.14 7.09
CA GLY A 214 10.03 -4.06 8.24
C GLY A 214 9.19 -3.55 9.41
N MET A 215 9.21 -2.23 9.67
CA MET A 215 8.33 -1.62 10.69
C MET A 215 6.85 -1.68 10.30
N ILE A 216 6.54 -1.49 9.03
CA ILE A 216 5.16 -1.58 8.53
C ILE A 216 4.68 -3.03 8.56
N LEU A 217 5.50 -3.98 8.11
CA LEU A 217 5.21 -5.41 8.19
C LEU A 217 5.00 -5.87 9.65
N LEU A 218 5.80 -5.34 10.58
CA LEU A 218 5.60 -5.61 12.00
C LEU A 218 4.27 -5.06 12.51
N ALA A 219 3.86 -3.87 12.06
CA ALA A 219 2.56 -3.31 12.42
C ALA A 219 1.41 -4.15 11.85
N ILE A 220 1.51 -4.63 10.61
CA ILE A 220 0.56 -5.57 10.00
C ILE A 220 0.49 -6.85 10.85
N LEU A 221 1.62 -7.45 11.14
CA LEU A 221 1.69 -8.68 11.93
C LEU A 221 1.03 -8.51 13.29
N ILE A 222 1.33 -7.42 14.02
CA ILE A 222 0.72 -7.14 15.32
C ILE A 222 -0.80 -6.97 15.17
N SER A 223 -1.27 -6.24 14.16
CA SER A 223 -2.70 -6.05 13.92
C SER A 223 -3.40 -7.37 13.60
N ASP A 224 -2.82 -8.22 12.75
CA ASP A 224 -3.37 -9.52 12.36
C ASP A 224 -3.47 -10.51 13.54
N PHE A 225 -2.63 -10.35 14.57
CA PHE A 225 -2.75 -11.16 15.80
C PHE A 225 -3.69 -10.56 16.85
N THR A 226 -3.79 -9.22 16.91
CA THR A 226 -4.54 -8.57 18.01
C THR A 226 -5.98 -8.26 17.66
N ILE A 227 -6.24 -7.81 16.43
CA ILE A 227 -7.58 -7.38 16.00
C ILE A 227 -8.58 -8.56 15.98
N PRO A 228 -8.22 -9.77 15.48
CA PRO A 228 -9.15 -10.91 15.50
C PRO A 228 -9.62 -11.32 16.90
N LEU A 229 -8.88 -10.99 17.95
CA LEU A 229 -9.31 -11.24 19.32
C LEU A 229 -10.60 -10.49 19.66
N LEU A 230 -10.87 -9.36 19.00
CA LEU A 230 -12.12 -8.60 19.17
C LEU A 230 -13.35 -9.35 18.66
N ALA A 231 -13.19 -10.26 17.70
CA ALA A 231 -14.28 -11.07 17.18
C ALA A 231 -14.92 -11.93 18.27
N ASN A 232 -14.15 -12.34 19.29
CA ASN A 232 -14.66 -13.08 20.45
C ASN A 232 -15.65 -12.26 21.31
N PHE A 233 -15.60 -10.93 21.21
CA PHE A 233 -16.49 -10.03 21.97
C PHE A 233 -17.59 -9.45 21.07
N SER A 234 -17.25 -9.03 19.86
CA SER A 234 -18.19 -8.44 18.91
C SER A 234 -17.63 -8.44 17.49
N MET A 235 -18.29 -9.12 16.56
CA MET A 235 -17.95 -9.10 15.14
C MET A 235 -18.05 -7.68 14.54
N THR A 236 -19.04 -6.90 14.97
CA THR A 236 -19.18 -5.51 14.52
C THR A 236 -17.99 -4.65 14.94
N ALA A 237 -17.54 -4.78 16.20
CA ALA A 237 -16.37 -4.07 16.68
C ALA A 237 -15.11 -4.52 15.94
N PHE A 238 -14.96 -5.82 15.70
CA PHE A 238 -13.88 -6.37 14.90
C PHE A 238 -13.80 -5.71 13.52
N TYR A 239 -14.88 -5.71 12.72
CA TYR A 239 -14.89 -5.14 11.38
C TYR A 239 -14.58 -3.64 11.35
N ILE A 240 -15.10 -2.87 12.32
CA ILE A 240 -14.84 -1.43 12.39
C ILE A 240 -13.38 -1.15 12.73
N VAL A 241 -12.82 -1.85 13.70
CA VAL A 241 -11.42 -1.67 14.13
C VAL A 241 -10.48 -2.16 13.04
N ASP A 242 -10.76 -3.28 12.41
CA ASP A 242 -9.99 -3.81 11.29
C ASP A 242 -9.95 -2.80 10.13
N ALA A 243 -11.09 -2.29 9.69
CA ALA A 243 -11.17 -1.28 8.65
C ALA A 243 -10.38 0.00 9.00
N ALA A 244 -10.44 0.44 10.27
CA ALA A 244 -9.73 1.62 10.74
C ALA A 244 -8.21 1.41 10.72
N VAL A 245 -7.73 0.30 11.29
CA VAL A 245 -6.29 0.00 11.40
C VAL A 245 -5.70 -0.32 10.04
N THR A 246 -6.38 -1.11 9.22
CA THR A 246 -5.94 -1.43 7.85
C THR A 246 -5.82 -0.16 7.01
N THR A 247 -6.82 0.72 7.04
CA THR A 247 -6.76 2.02 6.34
C THR A 247 -5.58 2.85 6.82
N TRP A 248 -5.34 2.92 8.13
CA TRP A 248 -4.22 3.67 8.70
C TRP A 248 -2.86 3.11 8.26
N ILE A 249 -2.68 1.79 8.26
CA ILE A 249 -1.45 1.13 7.81
C ILE A 249 -1.19 1.40 6.31
N TRP A 250 -2.22 1.35 5.47
CA TRP A 250 -2.09 1.66 4.04
C TRP A 250 -1.65 3.10 3.79
N LEU A 251 -2.22 4.07 4.52
CA LEU A 251 -1.81 5.46 4.43
C LEU A 251 -0.40 5.69 5.00
N ALA A 252 -0.02 5.00 6.08
CA ALA A 252 1.33 5.03 6.62
C ALA A 252 2.36 4.46 5.63
N PHE A 253 2.03 3.38 4.93
CA PHE A 253 2.86 2.83 3.86
C PHE A 253 3.03 3.83 2.70
N ALA A 254 1.94 4.46 2.29
CA ALA A 254 1.96 5.49 1.25
C ALA A 254 2.78 6.72 1.67
N ARG A 255 2.69 7.13 2.94
CA ARG A 255 3.54 8.17 3.52
C ARG A 255 5.01 7.79 3.48
N PHE A 256 5.32 6.58 3.93
CA PHE A 256 6.70 6.08 3.90
C PHE A 256 7.26 6.05 2.48
N ALA A 257 6.47 5.60 1.50
CA ALA A 257 6.87 5.59 0.11
C ALA A 257 7.14 7.01 -0.43
N GLY A 258 6.27 7.97 -0.10
CA GLY A 258 6.44 9.37 -0.46
C GLY A 258 7.66 10.02 0.19
N LEU A 259 7.83 9.81 1.49
CA LEU A 259 8.97 10.32 2.26
C LEU A 259 10.30 9.76 1.73
N SER A 260 10.37 8.44 1.56
CA SER A 260 11.57 7.77 1.02
C SER A 260 11.90 8.28 -0.37
N TYR A 261 10.91 8.40 -1.24
CA TYR A 261 11.10 8.92 -2.58
C TYR A 261 11.67 10.34 -2.58
N CYS A 262 11.06 11.27 -1.85
CA CYS A 262 11.53 12.65 -1.76
C CYS A 262 12.94 12.74 -1.14
N THR A 263 13.21 11.96 -0.11
CA THR A 263 14.53 11.95 0.55
C THR A 263 15.62 11.43 -0.38
N MET A 264 15.33 10.36 -1.13
CA MET A 264 16.32 9.76 -2.03
C MET A 264 16.57 10.61 -3.28
N LYS A 265 15.53 11.29 -3.79
CA LYS A 265 15.61 12.04 -5.05
C LYS A 265 15.91 13.52 -4.84
N ASP A 266 15.04 14.20 -4.09
CA ASP A 266 15.02 15.66 -4.05
C ASP A 266 15.99 16.21 -2.99
N PHE A 267 16.23 15.44 -1.93
CA PHE A 267 17.08 15.87 -0.80
C PHE A 267 18.10 14.80 -0.43
N PRO A 268 18.97 14.36 -1.36
CA PRO A 268 19.95 13.33 -1.10
C PRO A 268 20.91 13.80 -0.01
N ILE A 269 21.11 12.96 0.99
CA ILE A 269 21.94 13.28 2.13
C ILE A 269 23.39 13.14 1.73
N LYS A 270 24.14 14.23 1.80
CA LYS A 270 25.60 14.21 1.69
C LYS A 270 26.22 13.68 2.99
N GLY A 271 26.98 12.59 2.90
CA GLY A 271 27.70 12.01 4.03
C GLY A 271 26.86 11.08 4.92
N ASN A 272 27.41 10.70 6.08
CA ASN A 272 26.80 9.76 7.06
C ASN A 272 25.59 10.32 7.80
N LYS A 273 24.97 11.43 7.38
CA LYS A 273 23.77 11.97 7.99
C LYS A 273 22.57 11.10 7.65
N ARG A 274 21.82 10.70 8.66
CA ARG A 274 20.72 9.75 8.55
C ARG A 274 19.53 10.34 7.83
N PRO A 275 18.92 9.65 6.83
CA PRO A 275 17.86 10.19 5.98
C PRO A 275 16.56 10.59 6.70
N PHE A 276 16.37 10.15 7.94
CA PHE A 276 15.17 10.40 8.74
C PHE A 276 15.42 11.26 10.00
N ALA A 277 16.58 11.91 10.09
CA ALA A 277 16.81 12.92 11.12
C ALA A 277 16.23 14.26 10.62
N ILE A 278 14.90 14.37 10.68
CA ILE A 278 14.13 15.62 10.52
C ILE A 278 13.43 15.89 11.82
#